data_222655993192c0f9805dbb97e3caf049
#
_entry.id   222655993192c0f9805dbb97e3caf049
#
_cell.length_a   1.000
_cell.length_b   1.000
_cell.length_c   1.000
_cell.angle_alpha   90.00
_cell.angle_beta   90.00
_cell.angle_gamma   90.00
#
_symmetry.space_group_name_H-M   'P 1'
#
loop_
_entity.id
_entity.type
_entity.pdbx_description
1 polymer ?
#
loop_
_entity_poly.entity_id
_entity_poly.type
_entity_poly.pdbx_seq_one_letter_code
_entity_poly.pdbx_strand_id
1 'polypeptide(L)' 'MKDMWRCPTPNCGYIYDPDRGDRRHHISKGTKFEDLPDDWVCPVCGASKKNFKRLSEEK' A
#
# COMPACT_ATOMS: atom_id res chain seq x y z
N MET A 1 7.32 -7.77 -12.89
CA MET A 1 7.21 -8.04 -11.45
C MET A 1 6.46 -6.89 -10.78
N LYS A 2 5.66 -7.24 -9.80
CA LYS A 2 4.88 -6.23 -9.09
C LYS A 2 5.64 -5.71 -7.88
N ASP A 3 5.45 -4.45 -7.58
CA ASP A 3 6.04 -3.82 -6.42
C ASP A 3 5.06 -3.85 -5.27
N MET A 4 5.38 -4.59 -4.24
CA MET A 4 4.56 -4.60 -3.03
C MET A 4 5.08 -3.58 -2.05
N TRP A 5 4.18 -2.97 -1.28
CA TRP A 5 4.52 -1.91 -0.35
C TRP A 5 4.00 -2.29 1.03
N ARG A 6 4.79 -2.02 2.04
CA ARG A 6 4.45 -2.39 3.41
C ARG A 6 4.17 -1.16 4.26
N CYS A 7 3.12 -1.27 5.08
CA CYS A 7 2.82 -0.23 6.04
C CYS A 7 3.93 -0.18 7.11
N PRO A 8 4.46 1.00 7.40
CA PRO A 8 5.57 1.12 8.37
C PRO A 8 5.15 0.99 9.82
N THR A 9 3.85 1.01 10.09
CA THR A 9 3.36 0.93 11.48
C THR A 9 3.66 -0.44 12.07
N PRO A 10 4.35 -0.51 13.22
CA PRO A 10 4.79 -1.79 13.77
C PRO A 10 3.69 -2.82 14.00
N ASN A 11 2.50 -2.38 14.38
CA ASN A 11 1.42 -3.30 14.70
C ASN A 11 0.43 -3.49 13.57
N CYS A 12 0.69 -2.91 12.40
CA CYS A 12 -0.25 -2.97 11.28
C CYS A 12 0.01 -4.16 10.36
N GLY A 13 1.19 -4.23 9.80
CA GLY A 13 1.57 -5.34 8.93
C GLY A 13 0.86 -5.40 7.60
N TYR A 14 0.13 -4.36 7.23
CA TYR A 14 -0.58 -4.37 5.96
C TYR A 14 0.40 -4.31 4.77
N ILE A 15 0.13 -5.13 3.76
CA ILE A 15 0.93 -5.13 2.52
C ILE A 15 0.01 -4.73 1.38
N TYR A 16 0.38 -3.67 0.67
CA TYR A 16 -0.34 -3.30 -0.53
C TYR A 16 0.17 -4.12 -1.71
N ASP A 17 -0.69 -4.92 -2.28
CA ASP A 17 -0.37 -5.75 -3.43
C ASP A 17 -1.09 -5.19 -4.65
N PRO A 18 -0.37 -4.65 -5.65
CA PRO A 18 -1.03 -4.09 -6.84
C PRO A 18 -1.96 -5.06 -7.56
N ASP A 19 -1.67 -6.36 -7.49
CA ASP A 19 -2.52 -7.35 -8.14
C ASP A 19 -3.86 -7.51 -7.44
N ARG A 20 -3.94 -7.12 -6.18
CA ARG A 20 -5.18 -7.25 -5.40
C ARG A 20 -5.94 -5.94 -5.26
N GLY A 21 -5.23 -4.83 -5.30
CA GLY A 21 -5.83 -3.53 -5.07
C GLY A 21 -6.23 -3.34 -3.63
N ASP A 22 -7.19 -2.45 -3.41
CA ASP A 22 -7.67 -2.14 -2.06
C ASP A 22 -9.18 -1.95 -2.10
N ARG A 23 -9.90 -2.96 -1.65
CA ARG A 23 -11.36 -2.92 -1.70
C ARG A 23 -11.95 -1.87 -0.77
N ARG A 24 -11.27 -1.59 0.33
CA ARG A 24 -11.81 -0.62 1.29
C ARG A 24 -11.83 0.80 0.73
N HIS A 25 -10.89 1.11 -0.15
CA HIS A 25 -10.80 2.42 -0.76
C HIS A 25 -11.18 2.39 -2.23
N HIS A 26 -11.84 1.32 -2.66
CA HIS A 26 -12.32 1.18 -4.04
C HIS A 26 -11.20 1.23 -5.07
N ILE A 27 -10.07 0.67 -4.71
CA ILE A 27 -8.92 0.60 -5.61
C ILE A 27 -9.00 -0.71 -6.40
N SER A 28 -9.05 -0.62 -7.71
CA SER A 28 -9.13 -1.79 -8.57
C SER A 28 -7.85 -2.59 -8.53
N LYS A 29 -7.97 -3.91 -8.68
CA LYS A 29 -6.78 -4.73 -8.82
C LYS A 29 -6.03 -4.30 -10.09
N GLY A 30 -4.72 -4.36 -10.04
CA GLY A 30 -3.87 -3.90 -11.14
C GLY A 30 -3.44 -2.46 -11.00
N THR A 31 -3.88 -1.75 -9.94
CA THR A 31 -3.48 -0.37 -9.71
C THR A 31 -2.13 -0.34 -9.02
N LYS A 32 -1.18 0.35 -9.62
CA LYS A 32 0.14 0.50 -9.03
C LYS A 32 0.07 1.41 -7.81
N PHE A 33 0.98 1.19 -6.87
CA PHE A 33 1.03 2.04 -5.68
C PHE A 33 1.18 3.51 -6.05
N GLU A 34 1.99 3.81 -7.05
CA GLU A 34 2.21 5.18 -7.51
C GLU A 34 0.95 5.83 -8.07
N ASP A 35 0.02 5.02 -8.54
CA ASP A 35 -1.23 5.52 -9.11
C ASP A 35 -2.30 5.76 -8.06
N LEU A 36 -2.03 5.42 -6.81
CA LEU A 36 -2.98 5.67 -5.73
C LEU A 36 -3.13 7.17 -5.48
N PRO A 37 -4.33 7.62 -5.05
CA PRO A 37 -4.50 9.02 -4.72
C PRO A 37 -3.56 9.45 -3.60
N ASP A 38 -3.17 10.71 -3.60
CA ASP A 38 -2.27 11.23 -2.58
C ASP A 38 -2.85 11.13 -1.17
N ASP A 39 -4.17 11.14 -1.07
CA ASP A 39 -4.84 11.03 0.23
C ASP A 39 -5.16 9.60 0.62
N TRP A 40 -4.70 8.64 -0.17
CA TRP A 40 -4.89 7.23 0.17
C TRP A 40 -4.11 6.91 1.45
N VAL A 41 -4.73 6.14 2.33
CA VAL A 41 -4.10 5.75 3.58
C VAL A 41 -4.25 4.25 3.77
N CYS A 42 -3.47 3.71 4.70
CA CYS A 42 -3.57 2.30 5.03
C CYS A 42 -4.99 1.94 5.46
N PRO A 43 -5.60 0.90 4.86
CA PRO A 43 -6.96 0.51 5.22
C PRO A 43 -7.06 -0.13 6.59
N VAL A 44 -5.94 -0.44 7.21
CA VAL A 44 -5.94 -1.07 8.53
C VAL A 44 -5.67 -0.07 9.64
N CYS A 45 -4.64 0.75 9.51
CA CYS A 45 -4.24 1.68 10.57
C CYS A 45 -4.31 3.15 10.17
N GLY A 46 -4.52 3.45 8.90
CA GLY A 46 -4.62 4.83 8.45
C GLY A 46 -3.30 5.55 8.22
N ALA A 47 -2.20 4.81 8.15
CA ALA A 47 -0.91 5.45 7.89
C ALA A 47 -0.88 6.09 6.52
N SER A 48 -0.19 7.22 6.41
CA SER A 48 -0.11 7.96 5.15
C SER A 48 0.57 7.16 4.05
N LYS A 49 0.10 7.35 2.82
CA LYS A 49 0.68 6.69 1.67
C LYS A 49 2.19 6.92 1.58
N LYS A 50 2.62 8.13 1.82
CA LYS A 50 4.03 8.49 1.68
C LYS A 50 4.95 7.82 2.69
N ASN A 51 4.38 7.24 3.74
CA ASN A 51 5.16 6.54 4.76
C ASN A 51 5.42 5.09 4.39
N PHE A 52 4.71 4.57 3.40
CA PHE A 52 4.89 3.19 2.98
C PHE A 52 6.26 2.96 2.39
N LYS A 53 6.79 1.76 2.57
CA LYS A 53 8.10 1.39 2.05
C LYS A 53 7.97 0.25 1.06
N ARG A 54 8.70 0.35 -0.05
CA ARG A 54 8.68 -0.69 -1.05
C ARG A 54 9.46 -1.91 -0.53
N LEU A 55 8.84 -3.08 -0.60
CA LEU A 55 9.47 -4.28 -0.07
C LEU A 55 10.79 -4.60 -0.76
N SER A 56 10.88 -4.34 -2.06
CA SER A 56 12.10 -4.65 -2.79
C SER A 56 13.29 -3.78 -2.36
N GLU A 57 13.04 -2.68 -1.68
CA GLU A 57 14.08 -1.79 -1.19
C GLU A 57 14.39 -1.99 0.28
N GLU A 58 13.60 -2.79 0.96
CA GLU A 58 13.84 -3.10 2.37
C GLU A 58 14.85 -4.22 2.49
N LYS A 59 15.84 -4.01 3.32
CA LYS A 59 16.85 -5.02 3.55
C LYS A 59 16.98 -5.28 5.03
#